data_087b2a4d7142bc3845c59c87222d60ed
#
_entry.id   087b2a4d7142bc3845c59c87222d60ed
#
_cell.length_a   1.000
_cell.length_b   1.000
_cell.length_c   1.000
_cell.angle_alpha   90.00
_cell.angle_beta   90.00
_cell.angle_gamma   90.00
#
_symmetry.space_group_name_H-M   'P 1'
#
loop_
_entity.id
_entity.type
_entity.pdbx_description
1 polymer ?
#
loop_
_entity_poly.entity_id
_entity_poly.type
_entity_poly.pdbx_seq_one_letter_code
_entity_poly.pdbx_strand_id
1 'polypeptide(L)'
;WEQFDFTNAPDLKVVTLVQLEKTVASSRWNIAVENSGALTLNSVHFPRISGLRKSEDESLAVPVWLGQQADNPRQLLAGGDKKGKRMEWDYPGYLSLQCLAFYQKDGLGFYAACDDTNALRKSFAFWGDANGEVNYEMVHLPENSTSPLNRYSLPYSAVIGTFRGDWVTAAERYRSWGTNQTSAKESRLQKNVTPKWVAETGMWVWNRGRSDGVLTPAMALQKKLDLPVSVFWHWWHGCAYDTGFPEYLPPREGTEPFKEAVARANQHKIHEIVYMNQRLWGMTTKSWTNENA
;
A
#
# COMPACT_ATOMS: atom_id res chain seq x y z
N TRP A 1 17.85 19.55 18.44
CA TRP A 1 18.43 18.33 19.00
C TRP A 1 19.90 18.28 18.66
N GLU A 2 20.70 17.71 19.57
CA GLU A 2 22.16 17.76 19.56
C GLU A 2 22.77 16.99 18.38
N GLN A 3 23.96 17.42 17.98
CA GLN A 3 24.76 16.77 16.97
C GLN A 3 25.24 15.41 17.51
N PHE A 4 25.04 14.36 16.72
CA PHE A 4 25.56 13.03 17.01
C PHE A 4 26.88 12.82 16.26
N ASP A 5 27.90 12.35 16.97
CA ASP A 5 29.17 11.96 16.37
C ASP A 5 29.15 10.48 15.97
N PHE A 6 29.59 10.21 14.77
CA PHE A 6 29.62 8.84 14.21
C PHE A 6 31.07 8.38 14.09
N THR A 7 31.43 7.34 14.81
CA THR A 7 32.81 6.83 14.90
C THR A 7 33.43 6.51 13.53
N ASN A 8 32.62 5.97 12.61
CA ASN A 8 33.06 5.57 11.27
C ASN A 8 32.73 6.61 10.17
N ALA A 9 32.17 7.73 10.53
CA ALA A 9 31.76 8.80 9.61
C ALA A 9 31.79 10.16 10.34
N PRO A 10 32.97 10.68 10.69
CA PRO A 10 33.10 11.87 11.53
C PRO A 10 32.52 13.14 10.90
N ASP A 11 32.40 13.16 9.57
CA ASP A 11 31.84 14.29 8.83
C ASP A 11 30.32 14.20 8.64
N LEU A 12 29.69 13.12 9.12
CA LEU A 12 28.25 12.94 9.03
C LEU A 12 27.56 13.73 10.15
N LYS A 13 26.68 14.64 9.78
CA LYS A 13 25.86 15.41 10.72
C LYS A 13 24.40 15.02 10.55
N VAL A 14 23.71 14.78 11.65
CA VAL A 14 22.28 14.46 11.67
C VAL A 14 21.56 15.50 12.52
N VAL A 15 20.52 16.08 11.95
CA VAL A 15 19.62 17.00 12.64
C VAL A 15 18.22 16.42 12.63
N THR A 16 17.59 16.35 13.80
CA THR A 16 16.20 15.91 13.94
C THR A 16 15.33 17.02 14.50
N LEU A 17 14.12 17.13 13.98
CA LEU A 17 13.11 18.05 14.46
C LEU A 17 11.86 17.26 14.86
N VAL A 18 11.41 17.44 16.09
CA VAL A 18 10.17 16.87 16.61
C VAL A 18 9.22 17.98 17.03
N GLN A 19 8.05 18.04 16.40
CA GLN A 19 7.01 19.00 16.70
C GLN A 19 5.80 18.29 17.31
N LEU A 20 5.37 18.73 18.47
CA LEU A 20 4.15 18.24 19.12
C LEU A 20 2.94 18.98 18.55
N GLU A 21 1.89 18.23 18.24
CA GLU A 21 0.61 18.79 17.84
C GLU A 21 -0.15 19.31 19.07
N LYS A 22 -0.79 20.46 18.93
CA LYS A 22 -1.52 21.08 20.08
C LYS A 22 -2.85 20.45 20.38
N THR A 23 -3.53 19.95 19.36
CA THR A 23 -4.93 19.51 19.44
C THR A 23 -5.13 18.00 19.32
N VAL A 24 -4.10 17.29 18.91
CA VAL A 24 -4.15 15.84 18.67
C VAL A 24 -2.92 15.21 19.35
N ALA A 25 -3.12 14.06 19.98
CA ALA A 25 -2.02 13.32 20.61
C ALA A 25 -1.07 12.74 19.56
N SER A 26 -0.30 13.61 18.89
CA SER A 26 0.70 13.24 17.88
C SER A 26 1.87 14.20 17.83
N SER A 27 2.91 13.72 17.17
CA SER A 27 4.13 14.45 16.87
C SER A 27 4.55 14.22 15.43
N ARG A 28 5.15 15.26 14.83
CA ARG A 28 5.75 15.23 13.49
C ARG A 28 7.25 15.17 13.62
N TRP A 29 7.86 14.28 12.90
CA TRP A 29 9.27 13.97 12.97
C TRP A 29 9.92 14.18 11.61
N ASN A 30 10.98 14.99 11.58
CA ASN A 30 11.78 15.27 10.40
C ASN A 30 13.25 15.00 10.70
N ILE A 31 13.98 14.57 9.69
CA ILE A 31 15.42 14.31 9.78
C ILE A 31 16.14 14.92 8.57
N ALA A 32 17.30 15.50 8.83
CA ALA A 32 18.24 15.89 7.80
C ALA A 32 19.60 15.28 8.11
N VAL A 33 20.26 14.79 7.06
CA VAL A 33 21.59 14.20 7.11
C VAL A 33 22.48 15.03 6.21
N GLU A 34 23.55 15.61 6.75
CA GLU A 34 24.61 16.27 6.00
C GLU A 34 25.79 15.30 5.91
N ASN A 35 26.23 15.02 4.70
CA ASN A 35 27.28 14.07 4.40
C ASN A 35 28.34 14.77 3.57
N SER A 36 29.40 15.27 4.22
CA SER A 36 30.52 15.96 3.53
C SER A 36 31.50 14.98 2.88
N GLY A 37 31.34 13.68 3.13
CA GLY A 37 32.19 12.62 2.59
C GLY A 37 31.61 11.94 1.35
N ALA A 38 32.31 10.91 0.88
CA ALA A 38 31.94 10.11 -0.28
C ALA A 38 30.94 8.95 0.06
N LEU A 39 30.25 9.01 1.19
CA LEU A 39 29.36 7.96 1.63
C LEU A 39 28.05 7.99 0.84
N THR A 40 27.63 6.83 0.38
CA THR A 40 26.32 6.63 -0.23
C THR A 40 25.27 6.34 0.83
N LEU A 41 24.20 7.12 0.86
CA LEU A 41 23.10 6.94 1.79
C LEU A 41 22.03 6.02 1.19
N ASN A 42 22.03 4.76 1.57
CA ASN A 42 21.11 3.76 1.02
C ASN A 42 19.72 3.81 1.66
N SER A 43 19.65 4.05 2.98
CA SER A 43 18.41 4.15 3.72
C SER A 43 18.58 4.99 4.97
N VAL A 44 17.47 5.56 5.45
CA VAL A 44 17.38 6.26 6.74
C VAL A 44 16.28 5.61 7.58
N HIS A 45 16.64 5.05 8.72
CA HIS A 45 15.72 4.39 9.65
C HIS A 45 15.29 5.38 10.74
N PHE A 46 14.15 6.03 10.54
CA PHE A 46 13.68 7.12 11.40
C PHE A 46 12.18 7.42 11.22
N PRO A 47 11.42 7.70 12.29
CA PRO A 47 11.80 7.49 13.69
C PRO A 47 11.87 6.00 14.05
N ARG A 48 12.64 5.68 15.07
CA ARG A 48 12.68 4.35 15.69
C ARG A 48 12.12 4.46 17.09
N ILE A 49 11.08 3.66 17.38
CA ILE A 49 10.41 3.61 18.67
C ILE A 49 10.60 2.21 19.23
N SER A 50 11.17 2.11 20.41
CA SER A 50 11.45 0.84 21.07
C SER A 50 10.60 0.65 22.31
N GLY A 51 10.35 -0.62 22.67
CA GLY A 51 9.73 -0.97 23.92
C GLY A 51 8.24 -0.62 24.02
N LEU A 52 7.46 -0.88 22.96
CA LEU A 52 6.00 -0.73 23.07
C LEU A 52 5.48 -1.63 24.18
N ARG A 53 4.89 -1.01 25.19
CA ARG A 53 4.41 -1.73 26.38
C ARG A 53 3.40 -2.80 26.00
N LYS A 54 3.54 -3.97 26.62
CA LYS A 54 2.59 -5.06 26.48
C LYS A 54 1.26 -4.68 27.12
N SER A 55 0.18 -4.94 26.41
CA SER A 55 -1.19 -4.89 26.94
C SER A 55 -1.94 -6.18 26.64
N GLU A 56 -3.13 -6.32 27.17
CA GLU A 56 -4.03 -7.41 26.84
C GLU A 56 -4.75 -7.10 25.53
N ASP A 57 -5.20 -8.13 24.80
CA ASP A 57 -5.99 -8.00 23.57
C ASP A 57 -5.39 -7.05 22.53
N GLU A 58 -4.11 -7.18 22.26
CA GLU A 58 -3.40 -6.37 21.28
C GLU A 58 -3.76 -6.77 19.85
N SER A 59 -3.89 -5.79 18.99
CA SER A 59 -4.08 -5.96 17.55
C SER A 59 -3.12 -5.06 16.76
N LEU A 60 -2.73 -5.52 15.58
CA LEU A 60 -1.98 -4.75 14.59
C LEU A 60 -2.81 -4.65 13.32
N ALA A 61 -3.19 -3.43 12.95
CA ALA A 61 -3.86 -3.14 11.69
C ALA A 61 -2.88 -2.58 10.67
N VAL A 62 -2.83 -3.23 9.51
CA VAL A 62 -1.94 -2.89 8.40
C VAL A 62 -2.77 -2.79 7.11
N PRO A 63 -2.74 -1.67 6.40
CA PRO A 63 -3.54 -1.48 5.18
C PRO A 63 -2.89 -2.16 3.96
N VAL A 64 -2.58 -3.46 4.06
CA VAL A 64 -2.14 -4.27 2.92
C VAL A 64 -3.34 -4.53 2.03
N TRP A 65 -3.31 -3.98 0.81
CA TRP A 65 -4.41 -4.06 -0.15
C TRP A 65 -5.75 -3.58 0.44
N LEU A 66 -6.62 -4.51 0.84
CA LEU A 66 -7.92 -4.23 1.43
C LEU A 66 -7.88 -4.05 2.95
N GLY A 67 -6.70 -4.21 3.55
CA GLY A 67 -6.47 -4.17 4.99
C GLY A 67 -6.37 -5.54 5.61
N GLN A 68 -5.47 -5.65 6.57
CA GLN A 68 -5.26 -6.84 7.40
C GLN A 68 -5.23 -6.44 8.86
N GLN A 69 -5.81 -7.26 9.71
CA GLN A 69 -5.69 -7.16 11.16
C GLN A 69 -5.10 -8.48 11.68
N ALA A 70 -4.11 -8.35 12.53
CA ALA A 70 -3.54 -9.48 13.27
C ALA A 70 -3.84 -9.30 14.74
N ASP A 71 -4.52 -10.27 15.33
CA ASP A 71 -4.69 -10.37 16.78
C ASP A 71 -3.45 -11.01 17.38
N ASN A 72 -3.11 -10.63 18.60
CA ASN A 72 -1.91 -11.06 19.32
C ASN A 72 -0.61 -10.90 18.49
N PRO A 73 -0.34 -9.70 17.94
CA PRO A 73 0.78 -9.48 17.02
C PRO A 73 2.15 -9.82 17.66
N ARG A 74 2.29 -9.80 18.97
CA ARG A 74 3.54 -10.20 19.65
C ARG A 74 3.90 -11.65 19.38
N GLN A 75 2.94 -12.55 19.25
CA GLN A 75 3.22 -13.94 18.89
C GLN A 75 3.79 -14.06 17.47
N LEU A 76 3.27 -13.25 16.53
CA LEU A 76 3.78 -13.18 15.17
C LEU A 76 5.20 -12.60 15.10
N LEU A 77 5.49 -11.62 15.98
CA LEU A 77 6.77 -10.93 16.03
C LEU A 77 7.81 -11.62 16.93
N ALA A 78 7.41 -12.57 17.77
CA ALA A 78 8.34 -13.30 18.66
C ALA A 78 9.32 -14.19 17.89
N GLY A 79 8.92 -14.72 16.73
CA GLY A 79 9.74 -15.70 16.00
C GLY A 79 9.86 -17.04 16.74
N GLY A 80 10.29 -18.08 16.01
CA GLY A 80 10.49 -19.42 16.60
C GLY A 80 11.84 -19.62 17.33
N ASP A 81 12.79 -18.72 17.12
CA ASP A 81 14.20 -18.87 17.53
C ASP A 81 14.64 -17.91 18.66
N LYS A 82 13.70 -17.26 19.33
CA LYS A 82 13.92 -16.24 20.37
C LYS A 82 14.66 -14.97 19.91
N LYS A 83 14.95 -14.83 18.63
CA LYS A 83 15.61 -13.62 18.09
C LYS A 83 14.62 -12.55 17.68
N GLY A 84 13.32 -12.87 17.73
CA GLY A 84 12.27 -12.03 17.20
C GLY A 84 12.16 -12.09 15.68
N LYS A 85 11.03 -11.69 15.17
CA LYS A 85 10.75 -11.62 13.75
C LYS A 85 10.49 -10.17 13.36
N ARG A 86 11.10 -9.73 12.26
CA ARG A 86 10.82 -8.47 11.63
C ARG A 86 9.75 -8.66 10.55
N MET A 87 8.72 -7.84 10.59
CA MET A 87 7.74 -7.69 9.51
C MET A 87 7.88 -6.27 8.96
N GLU A 88 7.94 -6.16 7.65
CA GLU A 88 8.14 -4.91 6.94
C GLU A 88 7.19 -4.81 5.76
N TRP A 89 6.61 -3.64 5.56
CA TRP A 89 5.63 -3.38 4.51
C TRP A 89 6.00 -2.13 3.73
N ASP A 90 6.17 -2.31 2.43
CA ASP A 90 6.57 -1.25 1.51
C ASP A 90 5.38 -0.37 1.11
N TYR A 91 5.64 0.90 0.99
CA TYR A 91 4.76 1.89 0.38
C TYR A 91 5.54 2.70 -0.67
N PRO A 92 4.98 3.00 -1.85
CA PRO A 92 3.72 2.48 -2.38
C PRO A 92 3.88 1.05 -2.93
N GLY A 93 2.75 0.41 -3.20
CA GLY A 93 2.70 -0.87 -3.90
C GLY A 93 2.19 -2.03 -3.04
N TYR A 94 2.64 -2.17 -1.81
CA TYR A 94 2.13 -3.18 -0.89
C TYR A 94 1.09 -2.60 0.08
N LEU A 95 1.43 -1.49 0.74
CA LEU A 95 0.46 -0.73 1.52
C LEU A 95 -0.39 0.16 0.62
N SER A 96 -1.69 0.18 0.86
CA SER A 96 -2.66 1.08 0.21
C SER A 96 -2.74 2.45 0.87
N LEU A 97 -2.36 2.56 2.15
CA LEU A 97 -2.32 3.79 2.94
C LEU A 97 -0.97 3.91 3.65
N GLN A 98 -0.55 5.12 3.95
CA GLN A 98 0.73 5.42 4.61
C GLN A 98 0.57 5.46 6.13
N CYS A 99 -0.10 4.48 6.72
CA CYS A 99 -0.30 4.41 8.16
C CYS A 99 -0.39 2.98 8.66
N LEU A 100 -0.13 2.79 9.95
CA LEU A 100 -0.28 1.55 10.70
C LEU A 100 -0.84 1.86 12.08
N ALA A 101 -1.53 0.90 12.68
CA ALA A 101 -2.02 1.01 14.05
C ALA A 101 -1.70 -0.26 14.84
N PHE A 102 -1.02 -0.10 15.97
CA PHE A 102 -0.80 -1.15 16.96
C PHE A 102 -1.56 -0.74 18.22
N TYR A 103 -2.56 -1.49 18.64
CA TYR A 103 -3.49 -1.02 19.66
C TYR A 103 -4.03 -2.17 20.52
N GLN A 104 -4.46 -1.82 21.73
CA GLN A 104 -5.29 -2.64 22.59
C GLN A 104 -6.75 -2.43 22.18
N LYS A 105 -7.50 -3.49 22.03
CA LYS A 105 -8.93 -3.39 21.71
C LYS A 105 -9.65 -2.52 22.75
N ASP A 106 -10.37 -1.51 22.27
CA ASP A 106 -11.08 -0.50 23.08
C ASP A 106 -10.19 0.29 24.06
N GLY A 107 -8.87 0.22 23.88
CA GLY A 107 -7.87 0.81 24.75
C GLY A 107 -6.98 1.86 24.06
N LEU A 108 -5.73 1.88 24.50
CA LEU A 108 -4.71 2.77 23.94
C LEU A 108 -4.08 2.15 22.67
N GLY A 109 -3.83 2.99 21.69
CA GLY A 109 -3.15 2.61 20.45
C GLY A 109 -1.95 3.50 20.14
N PHE A 110 -0.97 2.89 19.49
CA PHE A 110 0.14 3.53 18.80
C PHE A 110 -0.24 3.72 17.34
N TYR A 111 -0.12 4.94 16.86
CA TYR A 111 -0.37 5.33 15.48
C TYR A 111 0.92 5.77 14.82
N ALA A 112 1.23 5.19 13.68
CA ALA A 112 2.37 5.57 12.86
C ALA A 112 1.90 5.87 11.44
N ALA A 113 2.30 7.01 10.90
CA ALA A 113 1.95 7.44 9.55
C ALA A 113 3.02 8.36 8.97
N CYS A 114 2.83 8.80 7.74
CA CYS A 114 3.56 9.92 7.19
C CYS A 114 2.67 10.83 6.34
N ASP A 115 3.06 12.11 6.28
CA ASP A 115 2.37 13.16 5.53
C ASP A 115 3.02 13.37 4.15
N ASP A 116 3.26 12.29 3.43
CA ASP A 116 3.91 12.33 2.13
C ASP A 116 2.89 12.47 0.98
N THR A 117 2.89 13.63 0.35
CA THR A 117 2.00 13.95 -0.79
C THR A 117 2.49 13.38 -2.12
N ASN A 118 3.75 12.94 -2.20
CA ASN A 118 4.41 12.51 -3.42
C ASN A 118 4.49 10.98 -3.56
N ALA A 119 4.00 10.24 -2.55
CA ALA A 119 4.04 8.78 -2.52
C ALA A 119 5.45 8.20 -2.72
N LEU A 120 6.46 8.82 -2.14
CA LEU A 120 7.85 8.36 -2.21
C LEU A 120 8.00 7.00 -1.54
N ARG A 121 8.94 6.21 -2.01
CA ARG A 121 9.19 4.88 -1.48
C ARG A 121 9.67 4.91 -0.03
N LYS A 122 9.08 4.09 0.79
CA LYS A 122 9.41 3.89 2.20
C LYS A 122 8.87 2.54 2.67
N SER A 123 9.34 2.09 3.82
CA SER A 123 8.78 0.91 4.48
C SER A 123 8.42 1.24 5.93
N PHE A 124 7.45 0.52 6.44
CA PHE A 124 7.06 0.52 7.84
C PHE A 124 7.38 -0.84 8.43
N ALA A 125 8.04 -0.89 9.55
CA ALA A 125 8.44 -2.16 10.15
C ALA A 125 8.08 -2.25 11.63
N PHE A 126 7.65 -3.45 12.04
CA PHE A 126 7.59 -3.89 13.42
C PHE A 126 8.48 -5.11 13.62
N TRP A 127 9.10 -5.23 14.75
CA TRP A 127 9.84 -6.44 15.13
C TRP A 127 9.78 -6.68 16.65
N GLY A 128 9.83 -7.95 17.01
CA GLY A 128 10.06 -8.36 18.38
C GLY A 128 11.55 -8.46 18.66
N ASP A 129 11.94 -8.23 19.89
CA ASP A 129 13.31 -8.48 20.37
C ASP A 129 13.41 -9.73 21.26
N ALA A 130 14.61 -10.02 21.74
CA ALA A 130 14.87 -11.16 22.61
C ALA A 130 14.13 -11.11 23.96
N ASN A 131 13.70 -9.92 24.39
CA ASN A 131 12.96 -9.70 25.63
C ASN A 131 11.44 -9.77 25.42
N GLY A 132 10.98 -9.98 24.16
CA GLY A 132 9.57 -9.98 23.80
C GLY A 132 8.96 -8.58 23.68
N GLU A 133 9.79 -7.54 23.66
CA GLU A 133 9.34 -6.19 23.40
C GLU A 133 9.06 -5.99 21.92
N VAL A 134 8.09 -5.13 21.60
CA VAL A 134 7.77 -4.77 20.24
C VAL A 134 8.35 -3.40 19.93
N ASN A 135 8.99 -3.31 18.80
CA ASN A 135 9.65 -2.12 18.31
C ASN A 135 9.09 -1.74 16.93
N TYR A 136 9.21 -0.48 16.60
CA TYR A 136 8.75 0.11 15.34
C TYR A 136 9.84 0.98 14.73
N GLU A 137 9.93 0.99 13.40
CA GLU A 137 10.66 2.02 12.65
C GLU A 137 10.03 2.27 11.27
N MET A 138 10.32 3.46 10.74
CA MET A 138 10.08 3.78 9.35
C MET A 138 11.42 3.81 8.61
N VAL A 139 11.47 3.18 7.45
CA VAL A 139 12.64 3.16 6.57
C VAL A 139 12.37 4.06 5.38
N HIS A 140 13.19 5.11 5.24
CA HIS A 140 13.13 6.02 4.11
C HIS A 140 14.21 5.64 3.11
N LEU A 141 13.85 5.67 1.83
CA LEU A 141 14.75 5.32 0.73
C LEU A 141 15.06 6.59 -0.06
N PRO A 142 16.24 7.20 0.13
CA PRO A 142 16.65 8.34 -0.67
C PRO A 142 16.65 7.98 -2.16
N GLU A 143 16.17 8.89 -3.00
CA GLU A 143 16.35 8.77 -4.43
C GLU A 143 17.83 8.91 -4.77
N ASN A 144 18.29 8.22 -5.81
CA ASN A 144 19.70 8.17 -6.21
C ASN A 144 20.64 7.56 -5.15
N SER A 145 20.21 6.50 -4.48
CA SER A 145 21.02 5.77 -3.49
C SER A 145 22.32 5.14 -4.06
N THR A 146 22.59 5.29 -5.35
CA THR A 146 23.80 4.82 -6.04
C THR A 146 24.92 5.86 -6.11
N SER A 147 24.63 7.09 -5.71
CA SER A 147 25.61 8.19 -5.74
C SER A 147 25.70 8.86 -4.37
N PRO A 148 26.87 9.38 -3.97
CA PRO A 148 27.02 10.14 -2.76
C PRO A 148 26.10 11.36 -2.77
N LEU A 149 25.40 11.57 -1.66
CA LEU A 149 24.56 12.75 -1.43
C LEU A 149 25.23 13.64 -0.38
N ASN A 150 25.49 14.89 -0.72
CA ASN A 150 26.04 15.85 0.25
C ASN A 150 25.04 16.18 1.37
N ARG A 151 23.76 16.10 1.04
CA ARG A 151 22.67 16.35 1.99
C ARG A 151 21.43 15.55 1.60
N TYR A 152 20.83 14.96 2.61
CA TYR A 152 19.49 14.39 2.54
C TYR A 152 18.60 15.09 3.55
N SER A 153 17.42 15.52 3.15
CA SER A 153 16.39 16.01 4.07
C SER A 153 15.11 15.24 3.75
N LEU A 154 14.48 14.67 4.78
CA LEU A 154 13.21 13.97 4.63
C LEU A 154 12.16 14.96 4.07
N PRO A 155 11.61 14.73 2.87
CA PRO A 155 10.76 15.71 2.20
C PRO A 155 9.31 15.73 2.72
N TYR A 156 9.00 14.97 3.75
CA TYR A 156 7.71 14.88 4.44
C TYR A 156 7.95 14.63 5.93
N SER A 157 6.90 14.71 6.74
CA SER A 157 7.01 14.37 8.16
C SER A 157 6.56 12.92 8.40
N ALA A 158 7.32 12.17 9.17
CA ALA A 158 6.82 10.99 9.84
C ALA A 158 5.92 11.42 11.00
N VAL A 159 4.82 10.74 11.20
CA VAL A 159 3.82 11.05 12.22
C VAL A 159 3.74 9.91 13.22
N ILE A 160 4.01 10.21 14.48
CA ILE A 160 3.84 9.27 15.59
C ILE A 160 2.79 9.83 16.55
N GLY A 161 1.86 8.99 16.97
CA GLY A 161 0.83 9.42 17.87
C GLY A 161 0.22 8.29 18.70
N THR A 162 -0.65 8.69 19.60
CA THR A 162 -1.48 7.77 20.39
C THR A 162 -2.95 8.07 20.15
N PHE A 163 -3.80 7.06 20.33
CA PHE A 163 -5.24 7.19 20.19
C PHE A 163 -5.95 6.25 21.17
N ARG A 164 -7.26 6.41 21.32
CA ARG A 164 -8.15 5.46 21.99
C ARG A 164 -9.13 4.91 20.97
N GLY A 165 -9.36 3.60 21.03
CA GLY A 165 -10.27 2.91 20.12
C GLY A 165 -9.56 1.80 19.36
N ASP A 166 -9.97 1.60 18.12
CA ASP A 166 -9.51 0.53 17.25
C ASP A 166 -8.94 1.07 15.93
N TRP A 167 -8.78 0.17 14.95
CA TRP A 167 -8.29 0.53 13.62
C TRP A 167 -9.17 1.55 12.88
N VAL A 168 -10.49 1.61 13.18
CA VAL A 168 -11.39 2.59 12.57
C VAL A 168 -10.99 4.00 13.00
N THR A 169 -10.73 4.21 14.30
CA THR A 169 -10.23 5.48 14.83
C THR A 169 -8.92 5.91 14.16
N ALA A 170 -8.00 4.96 13.98
CA ALA A 170 -6.73 5.22 13.27
C ALA A 170 -6.96 5.59 11.80
N ALA A 171 -7.89 4.91 11.13
CA ALA A 171 -8.25 5.17 9.74
C ALA A 171 -8.93 6.54 9.57
N GLU A 172 -9.83 6.93 10.48
CA GLU A 172 -10.46 8.25 10.49
C GLU A 172 -9.43 9.38 10.68
N ARG A 173 -8.44 9.13 11.53
CA ARG A 173 -7.32 10.06 11.69
C ARG A 173 -6.53 10.22 10.39
N TYR A 174 -6.19 9.14 9.71
CA TYR A 174 -5.54 9.21 8.41
C TYR A 174 -6.44 9.87 7.36
N ARG A 175 -7.74 9.57 7.37
CA ARG A 175 -8.73 10.17 6.48
C ARG A 175 -8.72 11.70 6.56
N SER A 176 -8.60 12.27 7.76
CA SER A 176 -8.59 13.74 7.95
C SER A 176 -7.43 14.42 7.22
N TRP A 177 -6.29 13.74 7.10
CA TRP A 177 -5.18 14.19 6.27
C TRP A 177 -5.39 13.82 4.79
N GLY A 178 -5.73 12.56 4.51
CA GLY A 178 -5.80 11.99 3.16
C GLY A 178 -6.82 12.69 2.25
N THR A 179 -8.00 13.02 2.77
CA THR A 179 -9.06 13.71 2.01
C THR A 179 -8.67 15.16 1.61
N ASN A 180 -7.69 15.73 2.29
CA ASN A 180 -7.18 17.07 1.99
C ASN A 180 -6.07 17.08 0.91
N GLN A 181 -5.58 15.90 0.51
CA GLN A 181 -4.53 15.80 -0.49
C GLN A 181 -5.06 16.07 -1.90
N THR A 182 -4.16 16.55 -2.77
CA THR A 182 -4.48 16.81 -4.18
C THR A 182 -5.03 15.55 -4.86
N SER A 183 -4.45 14.39 -4.61
CA SER A 183 -4.90 13.11 -5.15
C SER A 183 -6.36 12.77 -4.82
N ALA A 184 -6.84 13.15 -3.64
CA ALA A 184 -8.23 12.97 -3.24
C ALA A 184 -9.13 14.04 -3.87
N LYS A 185 -8.78 15.32 -3.72
CA LYS A 185 -9.55 16.47 -4.23
C LYS A 185 -9.70 16.47 -5.75
N GLU A 186 -8.63 16.07 -6.45
CA GLU A 186 -8.57 16.00 -7.91
C GLU A 186 -8.99 14.62 -8.46
N SER A 187 -9.49 13.74 -7.60
CA SER A 187 -9.91 12.39 -8.01
C SER A 187 -11.05 12.45 -9.02
N ARG A 188 -11.11 11.47 -9.91
CA ARG A 188 -12.20 11.34 -10.89
C ARG A 188 -13.57 11.28 -10.23
N LEU A 189 -13.65 10.67 -9.03
CA LEU A 189 -14.88 10.58 -8.24
C LEU A 189 -15.34 11.97 -7.77
N GLN A 190 -14.43 12.76 -7.19
CA GLN A 190 -14.75 14.12 -6.73
C GLN A 190 -15.11 15.07 -7.88
N LYS A 191 -14.49 14.88 -9.04
CA LYS A 191 -14.79 15.65 -10.26
C LYS A 191 -16.04 15.17 -11.02
N ASN A 192 -16.72 14.14 -10.52
CA ASN A 192 -17.88 13.51 -11.18
C ASN A 192 -17.59 13.04 -12.63
N VAL A 193 -16.35 12.66 -12.92
CA VAL A 193 -15.94 12.10 -14.23
C VAL A 193 -15.79 10.58 -14.20
N THR A 194 -16.07 9.96 -13.06
CA THR A 194 -16.19 8.50 -12.96
C THR A 194 -17.49 8.09 -13.68
N PRO A 195 -17.44 7.10 -14.58
CA PRO A 195 -18.67 6.59 -15.21
C PRO A 195 -19.69 6.17 -14.16
N LYS A 196 -20.95 6.56 -14.39
CA LYS A 196 -22.03 6.35 -13.42
C LYS A 196 -22.16 4.89 -13.01
N TRP A 197 -22.05 3.96 -13.95
CA TRP A 197 -22.12 2.52 -13.67
C TRP A 197 -21.00 2.04 -12.73
N VAL A 198 -19.79 2.62 -12.80
CA VAL A 198 -18.69 2.29 -11.86
C VAL A 198 -19.04 2.70 -10.44
N ALA A 199 -19.59 3.92 -10.29
CA ALA A 199 -19.97 4.46 -9.00
C ALA A 199 -21.19 3.73 -8.39
N GLU A 200 -22.09 3.23 -9.22
CA GLU A 200 -23.32 2.54 -8.81
C GLU A 200 -23.15 1.03 -8.66
N THR A 201 -22.00 0.44 -9.08
CA THR A 201 -21.76 -1.00 -8.91
C THR A 201 -21.77 -1.36 -7.44
N GLY A 202 -22.78 -2.13 -7.03
CA GLY A 202 -22.93 -2.60 -5.66
C GLY A 202 -22.05 -3.82 -5.34
N MET A 203 -21.63 -4.58 -6.36
CA MET A 203 -20.76 -5.73 -6.21
C MET A 203 -19.84 -5.93 -7.41
N TRP A 204 -18.55 -6.07 -7.13
CA TRP A 204 -17.55 -6.47 -8.12
C TRP A 204 -17.23 -7.96 -7.98
N VAL A 205 -17.32 -8.68 -9.10
CA VAL A 205 -16.98 -10.12 -9.18
C VAL A 205 -15.68 -10.28 -9.95
N TRP A 206 -14.69 -10.89 -9.35
CA TRP A 206 -13.50 -11.33 -10.07
C TRP A 206 -13.77 -12.71 -10.67
N ASN A 207 -13.59 -12.86 -11.99
CA ASN A 207 -13.71 -14.16 -12.64
C ASN A 207 -12.77 -14.22 -13.86
N ARG A 208 -12.57 -15.41 -14.43
CA ARG A 208 -11.61 -15.64 -15.51
C ARG A 208 -12.10 -16.71 -16.51
N GLY A 209 -11.64 -16.57 -17.76
CA GLY A 209 -11.86 -17.56 -18.80
C GLY A 209 -12.87 -17.12 -19.87
N ARG A 210 -13.65 -18.06 -20.38
CA ARG A 210 -14.61 -17.81 -21.47
C ARG A 210 -15.85 -17.05 -21.00
N SER A 211 -16.48 -16.34 -21.93
CA SER A 211 -17.62 -15.46 -21.66
C SER A 211 -18.76 -16.13 -20.89
N ASP A 212 -19.16 -17.33 -21.30
CA ASP A 212 -20.28 -18.03 -20.64
C ASP A 212 -19.96 -18.42 -19.19
N GLY A 213 -18.71 -18.80 -18.90
CA GLY A 213 -18.26 -19.11 -17.54
C GLY A 213 -18.09 -17.86 -16.66
N VAL A 214 -17.98 -16.68 -17.26
CA VAL A 214 -17.75 -15.42 -16.54
C VAL A 214 -19.05 -14.62 -16.41
N LEU A 215 -19.76 -14.40 -17.50
CA LEU A 215 -20.90 -13.48 -17.54
C LEU A 215 -22.22 -14.13 -17.09
N THR A 216 -22.44 -15.39 -17.41
CA THR A 216 -23.68 -16.08 -17.00
C THR A 216 -23.82 -16.15 -15.47
N PRO A 217 -22.80 -16.53 -14.70
CA PRO A 217 -22.88 -16.47 -13.23
C PRO A 217 -23.07 -15.04 -12.68
N ALA A 218 -22.47 -14.04 -13.30
CA ALA A 218 -22.64 -12.66 -12.90
C ALA A 218 -24.09 -12.17 -13.09
N MET A 219 -24.71 -12.52 -14.22
CA MET A 219 -26.13 -12.22 -14.47
C MET A 219 -27.05 -12.91 -13.48
N ALA A 220 -26.77 -14.19 -13.15
CA ALA A 220 -27.53 -14.93 -12.16
C ALA A 220 -27.38 -14.32 -10.75
N LEU A 221 -26.19 -13.88 -10.41
CA LEU A 221 -25.90 -13.23 -9.12
C LEU A 221 -26.62 -11.89 -9.02
N GLN A 222 -26.55 -11.05 -10.05
CA GLN A 222 -27.30 -9.79 -10.12
C GLN A 222 -28.80 -9.98 -9.89
N LYS A 223 -29.39 -10.94 -10.60
CA LYS A 223 -30.80 -11.27 -10.43
C LYS A 223 -31.15 -11.70 -9.01
N LYS A 224 -30.26 -12.48 -8.37
CA LYS A 224 -30.46 -12.99 -7.01
C LYS A 224 -30.32 -11.91 -5.94
N LEU A 225 -29.39 -10.99 -6.12
CA LEU A 225 -29.07 -9.94 -5.15
C LEU A 225 -29.88 -8.66 -5.36
N ASP A 226 -30.49 -8.49 -6.52
CA ASP A 226 -31.24 -7.29 -6.92
C ASP A 226 -30.39 -6.01 -6.78
N LEU A 227 -29.12 -6.08 -7.16
CA LEU A 227 -28.20 -4.95 -7.16
C LEU A 227 -27.27 -4.94 -8.39
N PRO A 228 -26.71 -3.79 -8.80
CA PRO A 228 -25.75 -3.72 -9.90
C PRO A 228 -24.50 -4.56 -9.61
N VAL A 229 -24.21 -5.50 -10.49
CA VAL A 229 -23.01 -6.35 -10.46
C VAL A 229 -22.12 -6.01 -11.64
N SER A 230 -20.83 -5.86 -11.41
CA SER A 230 -19.84 -5.70 -12.47
C SER A 230 -18.74 -6.75 -12.34
N VAL A 231 -18.07 -7.03 -13.44
CA VAL A 231 -17.07 -8.09 -13.51
C VAL A 231 -15.69 -7.52 -13.77
N PHE A 232 -14.72 -7.94 -12.98
CA PHE A 232 -13.32 -7.81 -13.30
C PHE A 232 -12.86 -9.09 -13.97
N TRP A 233 -12.74 -9.05 -15.31
CA TRP A 233 -12.60 -10.24 -16.15
C TRP A 233 -11.15 -10.51 -16.48
N HIS A 234 -10.60 -11.57 -15.91
CA HIS A 234 -9.28 -12.10 -16.20
C HIS A 234 -9.34 -13.14 -17.33
N TRP A 235 -8.19 -13.31 -18.01
CA TRP A 235 -8.01 -14.30 -19.06
C TRP A 235 -9.09 -14.27 -20.16
N TRP A 236 -9.58 -13.09 -20.46
CA TRP A 236 -10.45 -12.78 -21.61
C TRP A 236 -9.69 -12.87 -22.92
N HIS A 237 -8.37 -12.69 -22.88
CA HIS A 237 -7.44 -12.61 -24.01
C HIS A 237 -7.04 -13.97 -24.55
N GLY A 238 -6.56 -14.01 -25.81
CA GLY A 238 -6.14 -15.22 -26.49
C GLY A 238 -4.76 -15.74 -26.11
N CYS A 239 -3.91 -14.91 -25.53
CA CYS A 239 -2.56 -15.30 -25.14
C CYS A 239 -2.55 -16.21 -23.90
N ALA A 240 -1.38 -16.82 -23.63
CA ALA A 240 -1.17 -17.62 -22.43
C ALA A 240 -1.37 -16.79 -21.15
N TYR A 241 -1.98 -17.41 -20.15
CA TYR A 241 -2.18 -16.78 -18.84
C TYR A 241 -0.83 -16.50 -18.19
N ASP A 242 -0.62 -15.28 -17.72
CA ASP A 242 0.58 -14.79 -17.05
C ASP A 242 1.89 -14.76 -17.84
N THR A 243 1.99 -15.40 -19.01
CA THR A 243 3.23 -15.46 -19.78
C THR A 243 3.15 -14.89 -21.20
N GLY A 244 1.94 -14.52 -21.65
CA GLY A 244 1.71 -14.02 -22.99
C GLY A 244 1.56 -12.50 -23.10
N PHE A 245 1.81 -11.75 -22.04
CA PHE A 245 1.67 -10.30 -22.06
C PHE A 245 2.78 -9.62 -22.89
N PRO A 246 2.46 -8.56 -23.63
CA PRO A 246 1.19 -7.84 -23.78
C PRO A 246 0.32 -8.29 -24.99
N GLU A 247 0.48 -9.50 -25.49
CA GLU A 247 -0.22 -9.99 -26.69
C GLU A 247 -1.67 -10.40 -26.37
N TYR A 248 -2.50 -9.44 -25.94
CA TYR A 248 -3.87 -9.69 -25.51
C TYR A 248 -4.82 -10.08 -26.64
N LEU A 249 -4.62 -9.50 -27.82
CA LEU A 249 -5.52 -9.67 -28.97
C LEU A 249 -5.05 -10.81 -29.90
N PRO A 250 -6.00 -11.50 -30.56
CA PRO A 250 -7.46 -11.38 -30.40
C PRO A 250 -7.95 -11.91 -29.06
N PRO A 251 -9.20 -11.57 -28.64
CA PRO A 251 -9.84 -12.22 -27.50
C PRO A 251 -9.86 -13.74 -27.63
N ARG A 252 -9.90 -14.46 -26.52
CA ARG A 252 -9.84 -15.94 -26.44
C ARG A 252 -10.84 -16.67 -27.34
N GLU A 253 -12.03 -16.12 -27.49
CA GLU A 253 -13.11 -16.69 -28.26
C GLU A 253 -13.26 -16.06 -29.66
N GLY A 254 -12.31 -15.17 -30.00
CA GLY A 254 -12.40 -14.34 -31.20
C GLY A 254 -13.11 -13.01 -30.93
N THR A 255 -12.96 -12.07 -31.85
CA THR A 255 -13.45 -10.70 -31.67
C THR A 255 -14.97 -10.61 -31.66
N GLU A 256 -15.64 -11.26 -32.61
CA GLU A 256 -17.10 -11.17 -32.71
C GLU A 256 -17.84 -11.88 -31.56
N PRO A 257 -17.50 -13.12 -31.17
CA PRO A 257 -18.12 -13.74 -29.99
C PRO A 257 -17.89 -12.93 -28.69
N PHE A 258 -16.73 -12.30 -28.53
CA PHE A 258 -16.44 -11.44 -27.40
C PHE A 258 -17.34 -10.21 -27.38
N LYS A 259 -17.49 -9.50 -28.53
CA LYS A 259 -18.40 -8.36 -28.67
C LYS A 259 -19.84 -8.71 -28.36
N GLU A 260 -20.32 -9.84 -28.90
CA GLU A 260 -21.68 -10.32 -28.65
C GLU A 260 -21.92 -10.65 -27.17
N ALA A 261 -20.93 -11.28 -26.52
CA ALA A 261 -21.01 -11.59 -25.10
C ALA A 261 -21.08 -10.33 -24.23
N VAL A 262 -20.22 -9.35 -24.49
CA VAL A 262 -20.23 -8.05 -23.81
C VAL A 262 -21.55 -7.32 -24.06
N ALA A 263 -22.02 -7.27 -25.32
CA ALA A 263 -23.30 -6.62 -25.65
C ALA A 263 -24.48 -7.26 -24.89
N ARG A 264 -24.51 -8.58 -24.83
CA ARG A 264 -25.54 -9.32 -24.08
C ARG A 264 -25.46 -9.02 -22.57
N ALA A 265 -24.27 -8.99 -21.97
CA ALA A 265 -24.09 -8.65 -20.57
C ALA A 265 -24.56 -7.22 -20.26
N ASN A 266 -24.21 -6.27 -21.11
CA ASN A 266 -24.64 -4.87 -20.98
C ASN A 266 -26.16 -4.69 -21.05
N GLN A 267 -26.87 -5.50 -21.86
CA GLN A 267 -28.34 -5.52 -21.87
C GLN A 267 -28.94 -5.91 -20.51
N HIS A 268 -28.20 -6.73 -19.76
CA HIS A 268 -28.52 -7.11 -18.37
C HIS A 268 -27.91 -6.18 -17.33
N LYS A 269 -27.36 -5.03 -17.73
CA LYS A 269 -26.69 -4.05 -16.83
C LYS A 269 -25.49 -4.66 -16.08
N ILE A 270 -24.86 -5.66 -16.66
CA ILE A 270 -23.55 -6.17 -16.24
C ILE A 270 -22.50 -5.42 -17.03
N HIS A 271 -21.57 -4.80 -16.35
CA HIS A 271 -20.43 -4.11 -16.95
C HIS A 271 -19.14 -4.86 -16.64
N GLU A 272 -18.19 -4.77 -17.55
CA GLU A 272 -16.93 -5.50 -17.46
C GLU A 272 -15.74 -4.53 -17.48
N ILE A 273 -14.76 -4.82 -16.63
CA ILE A 273 -13.39 -4.31 -16.75
C ILE A 273 -12.51 -5.49 -17.06
N VAL A 274 -11.81 -5.44 -18.18
CA VAL A 274 -10.87 -6.49 -18.58
C VAL A 274 -9.51 -6.27 -17.93
N TYR A 275 -8.92 -7.35 -17.40
CA TYR A 275 -7.58 -7.29 -16.85
C TYR A 275 -6.53 -7.09 -17.93
N MET A 276 -5.65 -6.13 -17.73
CA MET A 276 -4.46 -5.91 -18.54
C MET A 276 -3.27 -5.64 -17.61
N ASN A 277 -2.17 -6.35 -17.83
CA ASN A 277 -0.93 -6.10 -17.11
C ASN A 277 -0.04 -5.19 -17.95
N GLN A 278 0.34 -4.05 -17.40
CA GLN A 278 1.22 -3.08 -18.05
C GLN A 278 2.67 -3.09 -17.53
N ARG A 279 2.95 -3.97 -16.56
CA ARG A 279 4.26 -4.04 -15.90
C ARG A 279 5.11 -5.21 -16.39
N LEU A 280 4.44 -6.28 -16.82
CA LEU A 280 5.11 -7.52 -17.16
C LEU A 280 5.08 -7.73 -18.66
N TRP A 281 6.22 -8.16 -19.20
CA TRP A 281 6.36 -8.56 -20.57
C TRP A 281 6.88 -9.99 -20.61
N GLY A 282 6.17 -10.86 -21.30
CA GLY A 282 6.57 -12.26 -21.45
C GLY A 282 7.76 -12.40 -22.37
N MET A 283 8.89 -12.88 -21.88
CA MET A 283 10.12 -13.05 -22.65
C MET A 283 10.01 -14.04 -23.82
N THR A 284 8.94 -14.84 -23.86
CA THR A 284 8.65 -15.80 -24.93
C THR A 284 7.68 -15.26 -25.98
N THR A 285 7.24 -14.02 -25.84
CA THR A 285 6.31 -13.38 -26.77
C THR A 285 7.02 -12.91 -28.03
N LYS A 286 6.29 -12.83 -29.14
CA LYS A 286 6.85 -12.31 -30.40
C LYS A 286 7.25 -10.83 -30.26
N SER A 287 6.44 -10.06 -29.54
CA SER A 287 6.74 -8.66 -29.29
C SER A 287 8.02 -8.45 -28.49
N TRP A 288 8.32 -9.30 -27.51
CA TRP A 288 9.62 -9.26 -26.80
C TRP A 288 10.81 -9.36 -27.75
N THR A 289 10.78 -10.36 -28.64
CA THR A 289 11.87 -10.57 -29.62
C THR A 289 11.95 -9.46 -30.65
N ASN A 290 10.79 -8.99 -31.15
CA ASN A 290 10.73 -7.98 -32.20
C ASN A 290 11.16 -6.58 -31.74
N GLU A 291 10.88 -6.26 -30.48
CA GLU A 291 11.22 -4.95 -29.89
C GLU A 291 12.62 -4.94 -29.24
N ASN A 292 13.34 -6.07 -29.23
CA ASN A 292 14.65 -6.23 -28.55
C ASN A 292 14.60 -5.80 -27.07
N ALA A 293 13.54 -6.13 -26.37
CA ALA A 293 13.30 -5.72 -24.99
C ALA A 293 14.10 -6.58 -23.98
#